data_4adc1efc0a705a07e6de3623fe455778
#
_entry.id   4adc1efc0a705a07e6de3623fe455778
#
_cell.length_a   1.000
_cell.length_b   1.000
_cell.length_c   1.000
_cell.angle_alpha   90.00
_cell.angle_beta   90.00
_cell.angle_gamma   90.00
#
_symmetry.space_group_name_H-M   'P 1'
#
loop_
_entity.id
_entity.type
_entity.pdbx_description
1 polymer ?
#
loop_
_entity_poly.entity_id
_entity_poly.type
_entity_poly.pdbx_seq_one_letter_code
_entity_poly.pdbx_strand_id
1 'polypeptide(L)'
;MKILVVDDERDIQTLFEQRFRKEIKDKTLVFAFAFSGEEALAYLNLHEHETVLILSDINMPGMSGLELLRQIKQTYHKPPPVVMMITAYGDAENFNTAKELGADDFLTKPVDFKVLKEKFKL
;
A
#
# COMPACT_ATOMS: atom_id res chain seq x y z
N MET A 1 2.80 9.13 10.93
CA MET A 1 2.60 7.77 10.34
C MET A 1 3.26 7.73 8.98
N LYS A 2 4.06 6.72 8.73
CA LYS A 2 4.73 6.54 7.45
C LYS A 2 4.02 5.48 6.62
N ILE A 3 3.66 5.84 5.38
CA ILE A 3 2.89 4.99 4.48
C ILE A 3 3.68 4.81 3.18
N LEU A 4 3.88 3.55 2.80
CA LEU A 4 4.46 3.21 1.50
C LEU A 4 3.32 2.91 0.53
N VAL A 5 3.22 3.69 -0.53
CA VAL A 5 2.22 3.48 -1.59
C VAL A 5 2.90 2.80 -2.77
N VAL A 6 2.37 1.67 -3.19
CA VAL A 6 2.94 0.86 -4.28
C VAL A 6 1.93 0.80 -5.42
N ASP A 7 2.28 1.39 -6.54
CA ASP A 7 1.43 1.43 -7.73
C ASP A 7 2.30 1.72 -8.94
N ASP A 8 2.09 1.02 -10.05
CA ASP A 8 2.88 1.22 -11.26
C ASP A 8 2.52 2.50 -12.01
N GLU A 9 1.38 3.10 -11.70
CA GLU A 9 0.97 4.37 -12.28
C GLU A 9 1.64 5.52 -11.52
N ARG A 10 2.61 6.19 -12.15
CA ARG A 10 3.39 7.25 -11.48
C ARG A 10 2.56 8.47 -11.08
N ASP A 11 1.43 8.69 -11.76
CA ASP A 11 0.52 9.79 -11.42
C ASP A 11 -0.09 9.66 -10.03
N ILE A 12 -0.06 8.46 -9.45
CA ILE A 12 -0.60 8.22 -8.12
C ILE A 12 0.12 9.08 -7.07
N GLN A 13 1.41 9.32 -7.26
CA GLN A 13 2.18 10.16 -6.34
C GLN A 13 1.60 11.56 -6.26
N THR A 14 1.42 12.21 -7.42
CA THR A 14 0.86 13.55 -7.48
C THR A 14 -0.54 13.60 -6.86
N LEU A 15 -1.35 12.59 -7.15
CA LEU A 15 -2.72 12.52 -6.65
C LEU A 15 -2.75 12.41 -5.12
N PHE A 16 -1.93 11.53 -4.54
CA PHE A 16 -1.84 11.40 -3.09
C PHE A 16 -1.30 12.67 -2.43
N GLU A 17 -0.30 13.28 -3.03
CA GLU A 17 0.29 14.51 -2.49
C GLU A 17 -0.72 15.65 -2.48
N GLN A 18 -1.59 15.73 -3.49
CA GLN A 18 -2.65 16.73 -3.53
C GLN A 18 -3.75 16.44 -2.51
N ARG A 19 -4.19 15.19 -2.42
CA ARG A 19 -5.31 14.81 -1.57
C ARG A 19 -4.98 14.83 -0.09
N PHE A 20 -3.71 14.61 0.26
CA PHE A 20 -3.24 14.62 1.64
C PHE A 20 -2.32 15.80 1.96
N ARG A 21 -2.46 16.88 1.21
CA ARG A 21 -1.61 18.06 1.31
C ARG A 21 -1.51 18.60 2.74
N LYS A 22 -2.65 18.69 3.42
CA LYS A 22 -2.70 19.20 4.80
C LYS A 22 -1.94 18.27 5.75
N GLU A 23 -2.21 16.98 5.66
CA GLU A 23 -1.61 15.98 6.53
C GLU A 23 -0.09 15.89 6.33
N ILE A 24 0.36 16.03 5.09
CA ILE A 24 1.79 16.06 4.78
C ILE A 24 2.43 17.32 5.35
N LYS A 25 1.80 18.46 5.18
CA LYS A 25 2.28 19.75 5.70
C LYS A 25 2.38 19.73 7.22
N ASP A 26 1.38 19.17 7.88
CA ASP A 26 1.33 19.07 9.34
C ASP A 26 2.21 17.94 9.89
N LYS A 27 2.84 17.17 9.00
CA LYS A 27 3.67 16.01 9.34
C LYS A 27 2.90 14.89 10.05
N THR A 28 1.59 14.87 9.90
CA THR A 28 0.74 13.78 10.39
C THR A 28 0.98 12.52 9.58
N LEU A 29 1.16 12.68 8.27
CA LEU A 29 1.47 11.59 7.34
C LEU A 29 2.75 11.87 6.59
N VAL A 30 3.55 10.82 6.42
CA VAL A 30 4.73 10.84 5.56
C VAL A 30 4.55 9.72 4.53
N PHE A 31 4.55 10.08 3.25
CA PHE A 31 4.40 9.11 2.17
C PHE A 31 5.74 8.80 1.52
N ALA A 32 5.92 7.53 1.18
CA ALA A 32 6.94 7.08 0.26
C ALA A 32 6.23 6.35 -0.88
N PHE A 33 6.81 6.38 -2.07
CA PHE A 33 6.18 5.78 -3.26
C PHE A 33 7.14 4.80 -3.92
N ALA A 34 6.62 3.64 -4.26
CA ALA A 34 7.32 2.64 -5.05
C ALA A 34 6.46 2.32 -6.28
N PHE A 35 7.06 2.20 -7.43
CA PHE A 35 6.33 2.04 -8.69
C PHE A 35 6.39 0.61 -9.23
N SER A 36 6.86 -0.31 -8.39
CA SER A 36 6.87 -1.75 -8.65
C SER A 36 7.00 -2.50 -7.33
N GLY A 37 6.72 -3.80 -7.36
CA GLY A 37 6.94 -4.65 -6.19
C GLY A 37 8.41 -4.73 -5.82
N GLU A 38 9.28 -4.77 -6.82
CA GLU A 38 10.74 -4.81 -6.62
C GLU A 38 11.23 -3.54 -5.93
N GLU A 39 10.76 -2.37 -6.37
CA GLU A 39 11.09 -1.09 -5.70
C GLU A 39 10.59 -1.07 -4.27
N ALA A 40 9.38 -1.60 -4.04
CA ALA A 40 8.81 -1.65 -2.70
C ALA A 40 9.67 -2.51 -1.75
N LEU A 41 10.13 -3.67 -2.21
CA LEU A 41 11.00 -4.52 -1.39
C LEU A 41 12.34 -3.88 -1.11
N ALA A 42 12.93 -3.21 -2.11
CA ALA A 42 14.18 -2.48 -1.92
C ALA A 42 14.01 -1.37 -0.88
N TYR A 43 12.91 -0.64 -0.94
CA TYR A 43 12.60 0.40 0.03
C TYR A 43 12.44 -0.18 1.44
N LEU A 44 11.68 -1.26 1.59
CA LEU A 44 11.45 -1.87 2.88
C LEU A 44 12.73 -2.41 3.51
N ASN A 45 13.64 -2.96 2.71
CA ASN A 45 14.92 -3.45 3.21
C ASN A 45 15.79 -2.33 3.81
N LEU A 46 15.66 -1.11 3.28
CA LEU A 46 16.39 0.06 3.77
C LEU A 46 15.68 0.75 4.94
N HIS A 47 14.36 0.60 5.05
CA HIS A 47 13.52 1.35 6.00
C HIS A 47 12.62 0.43 6.82
N GLU A 48 13.11 -0.74 7.18
CA GLU A 48 12.35 -1.83 7.79
C GLU A 48 11.51 -1.39 9.01
N HIS A 49 12.10 -0.58 9.87
CA HIS A 49 11.44 -0.17 11.11
C HIS A 49 10.64 1.12 11.00
N GLU A 50 10.62 1.75 9.84
CA GLU A 50 9.97 3.04 9.65
C GLU A 50 8.57 2.94 9.04
N THR A 51 8.34 1.94 8.20
CA THR A 51 7.07 1.81 7.48
C THR A 51 6.03 1.13 8.34
N VAL A 52 4.93 1.83 8.59
CA VAL A 52 3.84 1.34 9.42
C VAL A 52 2.74 0.72 8.58
N LEU A 53 2.47 1.31 7.42
CA LEU A 53 1.38 0.87 6.55
C LEU A 53 1.85 0.83 5.10
N ILE A 54 1.46 -0.23 4.40
CA ILE A 54 1.74 -0.40 2.98
C ILE A 54 0.39 -0.46 2.25
N LEU A 55 0.23 0.39 1.25
CA LEU A 55 -0.95 0.42 0.40
C LEU A 55 -0.52 0.01 -1.00
N SER A 56 -0.95 -1.14 -1.46
CA SER A 56 -0.45 -1.70 -2.73
C SER A 56 -1.56 -2.09 -3.69
N ASP A 57 -1.39 -1.71 -4.94
CA ASP A 57 -2.17 -2.25 -6.05
C ASP A 57 -1.85 -3.74 -6.22
N ILE A 58 -2.82 -4.51 -6.67
CA ILE A 58 -2.63 -5.94 -6.97
C ILE A 58 -2.03 -6.12 -8.37
N ASN A 59 -2.57 -5.44 -9.36
CA ASN A 59 -2.20 -5.64 -10.76
C ASN A 59 -1.07 -4.69 -11.17
N MET A 60 0.15 -5.22 -11.21
CA MET A 60 1.34 -4.48 -11.62
C MET A 60 2.19 -5.35 -12.56
N PRO A 61 2.89 -4.74 -13.54
CA PRO A 61 3.82 -5.49 -14.37
C PRO A 61 4.97 -6.08 -13.54
N GLY A 62 5.46 -7.24 -13.94
CA GLY A 62 6.49 -7.93 -13.18
C GLY A 62 5.91 -8.55 -11.92
N MET A 63 6.43 -8.16 -10.75
CA MET A 63 5.90 -8.67 -9.48
C MET A 63 4.52 -8.10 -9.21
N SER A 64 3.52 -8.97 -9.04
CA SER A 64 2.17 -8.55 -8.69
C SER A 64 2.12 -8.10 -7.22
N GLY A 65 1.05 -7.36 -6.88
CA GLY A 65 0.81 -6.99 -5.48
C GLY A 65 0.59 -8.19 -4.57
N LEU A 66 0.07 -9.29 -5.11
CA LEU A 66 -0.11 -10.53 -4.33
C LEU A 66 1.23 -11.15 -3.96
N GLU A 67 2.16 -11.21 -4.90
CA GLU A 67 3.50 -11.72 -4.63
C GLU A 67 4.25 -10.81 -3.65
N LEU A 68 4.10 -9.50 -3.80
CA LEU A 68 4.66 -8.53 -2.87
C LEU A 68 4.12 -8.76 -1.46
N LEU A 69 2.81 -8.93 -1.32
CA LEU A 69 2.15 -9.20 -0.03
C LEU A 69 2.71 -10.47 0.60
N ARG A 70 2.83 -11.54 -0.18
CA ARG A 70 3.38 -12.81 0.29
C ARG A 70 4.79 -12.62 0.87
N GLN A 71 5.66 -11.93 0.13
CA GLN A 71 7.04 -11.70 0.56
C GLN A 71 7.12 -10.81 1.80
N ILE A 72 6.28 -9.77 1.88
CA ILE A 72 6.24 -8.89 3.04
C ILE A 72 5.87 -9.69 4.29
N LYS A 73 4.82 -10.48 4.22
CA LYS A 73 4.34 -11.25 5.37
C LYS A 73 5.31 -12.35 5.77
N GLN A 74 6.11 -12.88 4.85
CA GLN A 74 7.12 -13.89 5.15
C GLN A 74 8.40 -13.29 5.74
N THR A 75 8.74 -12.07 5.36
CA THR A 75 10.03 -11.45 5.70
C THR A 75 9.97 -10.58 6.94
N TYR A 76 8.88 -9.80 7.11
CA TYR A 76 8.77 -8.79 8.15
C TYR A 76 7.75 -9.22 9.20
N HIS A 77 8.23 -9.75 10.32
CA HIS A 77 7.39 -10.36 11.34
C HIS A 77 7.25 -9.56 12.64
N LYS A 78 8.16 -8.63 12.94
CA LYS A 78 8.24 -8.02 14.28
C LYS A 78 8.53 -6.52 14.24
N PRO A 79 7.53 -5.67 14.31
CA PRO A 79 6.10 -5.92 14.10
C PRO A 79 5.83 -6.06 12.60
N PRO A 80 4.84 -6.87 12.20
CA PRO A 80 4.50 -6.95 10.79
C PRO A 80 3.86 -5.64 10.36
N PRO A 81 4.21 -5.14 9.16
CA PRO A 81 3.53 -3.95 8.65
C PRO A 81 2.08 -4.28 8.31
N VAL A 82 1.21 -3.28 8.45
CA VAL A 82 -0.17 -3.38 7.99
C VAL A 82 -0.17 -3.25 6.47
N VAL A 83 -0.80 -4.18 5.77
CA VAL A 83 -0.87 -4.16 4.31
C VAL A 83 -2.32 -4.05 3.86
N MET A 84 -2.64 -2.95 3.18
CA MET A 84 -3.94 -2.74 2.53
C MET A 84 -3.76 -2.99 1.04
N MET A 85 -4.66 -3.78 0.45
CA MET A 85 -4.61 -4.08 -0.97
C MET A 85 -5.69 -3.33 -1.72
N ILE A 86 -5.33 -2.82 -2.90
CA ILE A 86 -6.28 -2.15 -3.79
C ILE A 86 -6.67 -3.14 -4.88
N THR A 87 -7.96 -3.50 -4.92
CA THR A 87 -8.49 -4.50 -5.83
C THR A 87 -9.40 -3.88 -6.88
N ALA A 88 -9.49 -4.51 -8.05
CA ALA A 88 -10.49 -4.14 -9.03
C ALA A 88 -11.87 -4.55 -8.54
N TYR A 89 -12.88 -3.73 -8.85
CA TYR A 89 -14.27 -4.06 -8.52
C TYR A 89 -14.67 -5.39 -9.16
N GLY A 90 -15.25 -6.28 -8.36
CA GLY A 90 -15.72 -7.58 -8.85
C GLY A 90 -14.65 -8.65 -8.98
N ASP A 91 -13.41 -8.36 -8.63
CA ASP A 91 -12.32 -9.33 -8.71
C ASP A 91 -12.25 -10.18 -7.43
N ALA A 92 -13.20 -11.11 -7.28
CA ALA A 92 -13.31 -11.94 -6.09
C ALA A 92 -12.13 -12.89 -5.94
N GLU A 93 -11.55 -13.38 -7.03
CA GLU A 93 -10.43 -14.31 -6.98
C GLU A 93 -9.20 -13.67 -6.35
N ASN A 94 -8.81 -12.49 -6.81
CA ASN A 94 -7.66 -11.78 -6.25
C ASN A 94 -7.94 -11.32 -4.81
N PHE A 95 -9.17 -10.92 -4.51
CA PHE A 95 -9.57 -10.57 -3.16
C PHE A 95 -9.37 -11.74 -2.21
N ASN A 96 -9.86 -12.93 -2.58
CA ASN A 96 -9.75 -14.11 -1.75
C ASN A 96 -8.29 -14.54 -1.56
N THR A 97 -7.50 -14.49 -2.63
CA THR A 97 -6.08 -14.82 -2.55
C THR A 97 -5.34 -13.86 -1.62
N ALA A 98 -5.59 -12.57 -1.74
CA ALA A 98 -4.97 -11.56 -0.89
C ALA A 98 -5.34 -11.78 0.59
N LYS A 99 -6.59 -12.12 0.85
CA LYS A 99 -7.07 -12.41 2.19
C LYS A 99 -6.33 -13.62 2.79
N GLU A 100 -6.17 -14.68 2.01
CA GLU A 100 -5.44 -15.88 2.43
C GLU A 100 -3.97 -15.58 2.70
N LEU A 101 -3.37 -14.66 1.95
CA LEU A 101 -1.98 -14.26 2.14
C LEU A 101 -1.77 -13.30 3.31
N GLY A 102 -2.84 -12.88 3.97
CA GLY A 102 -2.74 -12.09 5.19
C GLY A 102 -2.90 -10.58 5.01
N ALA A 103 -3.54 -10.12 3.93
CA ALA A 103 -3.86 -8.70 3.78
C ALA A 103 -4.72 -8.25 4.96
N ASP A 104 -4.41 -7.07 5.48
CA ASP A 104 -5.08 -6.55 6.67
C ASP A 104 -6.35 -5.78 6.33
N ASP A 105 -6.42 -5.20 5.14
CA ASP A 105 -7.59 -4.43 4.70
C ASP A 105 -7.60 -4.33 3.18
N PHE A 106 -8.70 -3.84 2.63
CA PHE A 106 -8.93 -3.75 1.19
C PHE A 106 -9.58 -2.45 0.82
N LEU A 107 -9.24 -1.95 -0.38
CA LEU A 107 -9.94 -0.86 -1.05
C LEU A 107 -10.26 -1.30 -2.46
N THR A 108 -11.39 -0.86 -3.00
CA THR A 108 -11.79 -1.14 -4.37
C THR A 108 -11.48 0.07 -5.24
N LYS A 109 -10.96 -0.16 -6.46
CA LYS A 109 -10.76 0.93 -7.42
C LYS A 109 -12.07 1.46 -7.96
N PRO A 110 -12.18 2.75 -8.24
CA PRO A 110 -11.17 3.79 -7.99
C PRO A 110 -11.07 4.13 -6.49
N VAL A 111 -9.87 4.52 -6.05
CA VAL A 111 -9.64 4.84 -4.64
C VAL A 111 -10.52 6.02 -4.22
N ASP A 112 -11.34 5.80 -3.19
CA ASP A 112 -12.11 6.87 -2.56
C ASP A 112 -11.28 7.43 -1.40
N PHE A 113 -10.76 8.65 -1.58
CA PHE A 113 -9.86 9.26 -0.59
C PHE A 113 -10.56 9.56 0.73
N LYS A 114 -11.87 9.76 0.72
CA LYS A 114 -12.63 9.95 1.94
C LYS A 114 -12.63 8.67 2.77
N VAL A 115 -12.89 7.53 2.13
CA VAL A 115 -12.85 6.22 2.78
C VAL A 115 -11.44 5.91 3.26
N LEU A 116 -10.43 6.23 2.45
CA LEU A 116 -9.04 5.99 2.82
C LEU A 116 -8.64 6.80 4.05
N LYS A 117 -9.05 8.06 4.14
CA LYS A 117 -8.81 8.89 5.32
C LYS A 117 -9.44 8.29 6.57
N GLU A 118 -10.64 7.75 6.45
CA GLU A 118 -11.31 7.07 7.56
C GLU A 118 -10.51 5.85 8.02
N LYS A 119 -9.98 5.07 7.06
CA LYS A 119 -9.16 3.90 7.37
C LYS A 119 -7.84 4.27 8.04
N PHE A 120 -7.28 5.43 7.72
CA PHE A 120 -6.09 5.96 8.41
C PHE A 120 -6.43 6.57 9.76
N LYS A 121 -7.69 6.69 10.10
CA LYS A 121 -8.18 7.30 11.34
C LYS A 121 -7.78 8.77 11.49
N LEU A 122 -7.92 9.49 10.39
CA LEU A 122 -7.65 10.92 10.37
C LEU A 122 -8.91 11.75 10.66
#